data_efe723958bf0d1d2e6716292e9d5dba4
#
_entry.id   efe723958bf0d1d2e6716292e9d5dba4
#
_cell.length_a   1.000
_cell.length_b   1.000
_cell.length_c   1.000
_cell.angle_alpha   90.00
_cell.angle_beta   90.00
_cell.angle_gamma   90.00
#
_symmetry.space_group_name_H-M   'P 1'
#
loop_
_entity.id
_entity.type
_entity.pdbx_description
1 polymer ?
#
loop_
_entity_poly.entity_id
_entity_poly.type
_entity_poly.pdbx_seq_one_letter_code
_entity_poly.pdbx_strand_id
1 'polypeptide(L)'
;MSTLIKSTIAVLGGAGKAGRPLIDQALQSGYAVRALVRHPDLFTLTHERLTILAGDARDPAALGLLLDGSDALISTLGNPKGENKPMLSTVTRLVLAHMQAAGIRRYITLTSLYDTGQVQTDEKTRLSAAFMQQHFPFFMADREREYCLLQASDLDWTYVRIPYLVQEPVLGTVNTHLAHMPGSQLAVADLASFLIEQLDNEQFSRQAPFAAN
;
A
#
# COMPACT_ATOMS: atom_id res chain seq x y z
N MET A 1 -18.62 9.22 -25.88
CA MET A 1 -18.90 7.94 -25.19
C MET A 1 -18.62 8.17 -23.72
N SER A 2 -19.62 8.11 -22.85
CA SER A 2 -19.42 8.18 -21.40
C SER A 2 -18.75 6.90 -20.96
N THR A 3 -17.48 6.97 -20.61
CA THR A 3 -16.75 5.83 -20.02
C THR A 3 -17.39 5.61 -18.64
N LEU A 4 -18.01 4.45 -18.44
CA LEU A 4 -18.50 4.07 -17.11
C LEU A 4 -17.30 4.14 -16.15
N ILE A 5 -17.42 4.99 -15.13
CA ILE A 5 -16.42 5.06 -14.06
C ILE A 5 -16.49 3.71 -13.33
N LYS A 6 -15.35 3.05 -13.18
CA LYS A 6 -15.20 1.89 -12.31
C LYS A 6 -15.54 2.28 -10.86
N SER A 7 -15.06 1.75 -9.87
CA SER A 7 -15.22 2.20 -8.49
C SER A 7 -14.27 3.37 -8.17
N THR A 8 -14.43 3.94 -6.98
CA THR A 8 -13.59 5.01 -6.44
C THR A 8 -12.55 4.41 -5.49
N ILE A 9 -11.28 4.74 -5.69
CA ILE A 9 -10.17 4.24 -4.88
C ILE A 9 -9.63 5.37 -4.00
N ALA A 10 -9.57 5.13 -2.69
CA ALA A 10 -8.80 5.96 -1.77
C ALA A 10 -7.31 5.61 -1.87
N VAL A 11 -6.42 6.61 -1.87
CA VAL A 11 -4.97 6.42 -1.92
C VAL A 11 -4.29 7.18 -0.80
N LEU A 12 -3.54 6.45 0.03
CA LEU A 12 -2.58 7.02 0.99
C LEU A 12 -1.16 6.94 0.43
N GLY A 13 -0.37 7.98 0.67
CA GLY A 13 1.00 8.06 0.15
C GLY A 13 1.09 8.49 -1.32
N GLY A 14 0.01 9.08 -1.88
CA GLY A 14 -0.10 9.46 -3.30
C GLY A 14 1.01 10.37 -3.83
N ALA A 15 1.68 11.17 -2.99
CA ALA A 15 2.81 12.01 -3.38
C ALA A 15 4.17 11.26 -3.36
N GLY A 16 4.20 10.00 -2.92
CA GLY A 16 5.41 9.18 -2.82
C GLY A 16 5.85 8.55 -4.14
N LYS A 17 7.01 7.86 -4.10
CA LYS A 17 7.58 7.17 -5.27
C LYS A 17 6.63 6.15 -5.88
N ALA A 18 5.94 5.36 -5.06
CA ALA A 18 4.98 4.35 -5.50
C ALA A 18 3.58 4.93 -5.73
N GLY A 19 3.19 5.94 -4.94
CA GLY A 19 1.84 6.48 -4.98
C GLY A 19 1.50 7.26 -6.25
N ARG A 20 2.45 8.02 -6.78
CA ARG A 20 2.24 8.77 -8.02
C ARG A 20 1.97 7.87 -9.23
N PRO A 21 2.83 6.87 -9.54
CA PRO A 21 2.54 5.89 -10.59
C PRO A 21 1.25 5.10 -10.34
N LEU A 22 0.93 4.80 -9.08
CA LEU A 22 -0.33 4.14 -8.72
C LEU A 22 -1.56 4.99 -9.11
N ILE A 23 -1.54 6.29 -8.81
CA ILE A 23 -2.65 7.20 -9.17
C ILE A 23 -2.79 7.27 -10.69
N ASP A 24 -1.68 7.44 -11.43
CA ASP A 24 -1.68 7.48 -12.90
C ASP A 24 -2.27 6.18 -13.47
N GLN A 25 -1.83 5.02 -12.99
CA GLN A 25 -2.30 3.72 -13.43
C GLN A 25 -3.78 3.51 -13.10
N ALA A 26 -4.24 3.92 -11.92
CA ALA A 26 -5.65 3.82 -11.52
C ALA A 26 -6.55 4.64 -12.45
N LEU A 27 -6.17 5.88 -12.74
CA LEU A 27 -6.91 6.77 -13.65
C LEU A 27 -6.96 6.20 -15.08
N GLN A 28 -5.83 5.68 -15.59
CA GLN A 28 -5.76 5.02 -16.91
C GLN A 28 -6.65 3.77 -16.96
N SER A 29 -6.73 3.03 -15.85
CA SER A 29 -7.59 1.84 -15.72
C SER A 29 -9.08 2.15 -15.52
N GLY A 30 -9.49 3.43 -15.50
CA GLY A 30 -10.88 3.84 -15.44
C GLY A 30 -11.44 4.11 -14.04
N TYR A 31 -10.62 4.03 -12.99
CA TYR A 31 -11.04 4.35 -11.62
C TYR A 31 -11.14 5.85 -11.37
N ALA A 32 -12.02 6.25 -10.46
CA ALA A 32 -11.89 7.54 -9.78
C ALA A 32 -10.93 7.40 -8.59
N VAL A 33 -10.16 8.44 -8.31
CA VAL A 33 -9.15 8.41 -7.25
C VAL A 33 -9.35 9.56 -6.28
N ARG A 34 -9.36 9.27 -5.00
CA ARG A 34 -9.28 10.22 -3.90
C ARG A 34 -7.93 10.02 -3.22
N ALA A 35 -7.07 11.04 -3.22
CA ALA A 35 -5.72 10.92 -2.66
C ALA A 35 -5.51 11.90 -1.52
N LEU A 36 -5.07 11.40 -0.36
CA LEU A 36 -4.68 12.24 0.77
C LEU A 36 -3.20 12.62 0.66
N VAL A 37 -2.92 13.92 0.60
CA VAL A 37 -1.56 14.45 0.49
C VAL A 37 -1.33 15.56 1.52
N ARG A 38 -0.12 15.61 2.09
CA ARG A 38 0.23 16.62 3.10
C ARG A 38 0.45 18.02 2.51
N HIS A 39 0.92 18.09 1.27
CA HIS A 39 1.26 19.33 0.56
C HIS A 39 0.63 19.33 -0.83
N PRO A 40 -0.68 19.64 -0.95
CA PRO A 40 -1.39 19.60 -2.22
C PRO A 40 -0.84 20.58 -3.26
N ASP A 41 -0.29 21.72 -2.82
CA ASP A 41 0.34 22.74 -3.67
C ASP A 41 1.56 22.22 -4.44
N LEU A 42 2.18 21.15 -3.95
CA LEU A 42 3.30 20.46 -4.61
C LEU A 42 2.85 19.29 -5.50
N PHE A 43 1.55 19.00 -5.51
CA PHE A 43 0.99 17.90 -6.27
C PHE A 43 0.44 18.39 -7.61
N THR A 44 1.19 18.17 -8.68
CA THR A 44 0.95 18.77 -10.00
C THR A 44 0.03 17.95 -10.93
N LEU A 45 -0.28 16.69 -10.56
CA LEU A 45 -1.17 15.86 -11.37
C LEU A 45 -2.61 16.37 -11.27
N THR A 46 -3.25 16.59 -12.40
CA THR A 46 -4.66 16.98 -12.50
C THR A 46 -5.39 16.03 -13.44
N HIS A 47 -6.58 15.61 -13.05
CA HIS A 47 -7.45 14.76 -13.86
C HIS A 47 -8.89 14.91 -13.40
N GLU A 48 -9.87 14.81 -14.30
CA GLU A 48 -11.31 14.96 -13.98
C GLU A 48 -11.81 13.96 -12.92
N ARG A 49 -11.21 12.78 -12.83
CA ARG A 49 -11.53 11.71 -11.89
C ARG A 49 -10.57 11.65 -10.69
N LEU A 50 -9.75 12.70 -10.48
CA LEU A 50 -8.82 12.79 -9.35
C LEU A 50 -9.26 13.88 -8.38
N THR A 51 -9.49 13.49 -7.13
CA THR A 51 -9.73 14.41 -6.02
C THR A 51 -8.55 14.40 -5.08
N ILE A 52 -7.91 15.54 -4.88
CA ILE A 52 -6.82 15.72 -3.92
C ILE A 52 -7.38 16.31 -2.64
N LEU A 53 -7.11 15.63 -1.53
CA LEU A 53 -7.46 16.05 -0.17
C LEU A 53 -6.19 16.43 0.59
N ALA A 54 -6.20 17.61 1.22
CA ALA A 54 -5.11 18.02 2.10
C ALA A 54 -5.25 17.38 3.47
N GLY A 55 -4.19 16.75 3.98
CA GLY A 55 -4.23 16.19 5.34
C GLY A 55 -3.08 15.22 5.62
N ASP A 56 -2.96 14.86 6.90
CA ASP A 56 -2.03 13.83 7.37
C ASP A 56 -2.82 12.53 7.61
N ALA A 57 -2.25 11.39 7.22
CA ALA A 57 -2.86 10.07 7.43
C ALA A 57 -3.02 9.70 8.92
N ARG A 58 -2.37 10.43 9.83
CA ARG A 58 -2.54 10.29 11.28
C ARG A 58 -3.71 11.10 11.84
N ASP A 59 -4.36 11.92 11.00
CA ASP A 59 -5.55 12.68 11.38
C ASP A 59 -6.82 11.87 11.06
N PRO A 60 -7.61 11.48 12.07
CA PRO A 60 -8.85 10.75 11.87
C PRO A 60 -9.87 11.49 10.98
N ALA A 61 -9.96 12.81 11.08
CA ALA A 61 -10.90 13.60 10.27
C ALA A 61 -10.51 13.57 8.79
N ALA A 62 -9.21 13.71 8.48
CA ALA A 62 -8.70 13.63 7.12
C ALA A 62 -8.91 12.22 6.52
N LEU A 63 -8.73 11.15 7.32
CA LEU A 63 -9.02 9.78 6.88
C LEU A 63 -10.52 9.56 6.62
N GLY A 64 -11.38 10.09 7.48
CA GLY A 64 -12.84 10.04 7.26
C GLY A 64 -13.24 10.68 5.93
N LEU A 65 -12.71 11.88 5.64
CA LEU A 65 -12.94 12.55 4.36
C LEU A 65 -12.37 11.77 3.17
N LEU A 66 -11.19 11.15 3.33
CA LEU A 66 -10.60 10.35 2.25
C LEU A 66 -11.47 9.15 1.89
N LEU A 67 -11.98 8.45 2.90
CA LEU A 67 -12.72 7.20 2.71
C LEU A 67 -14.20 7.42 2.34
N ASP A 68 -14.74 8.60 2.58
CA ASP A 68 -16.12 8.93 2.21
C ASP A 68 -16.33 8.81 0.70
N GLY A 69 -17.27 7.93 0.28
CA GLY A 69 -17.54 7.61 -1.11
C GLY A 69 -16.44 6.81 -1.83
N SER A 70 -15.55 6.15 -1.08
CA SER A 70 -14.56 5.22 -1.64
C SER A 70 -15.01 3.77 -1.49
N ASP A 71 -14.63 2.91 -2.44
CA ASP A 71 -14.95 1.47 -2.46
C ASP A 71 -13.79 0.62 -1.95
N ALA A 72 -12.56 1.11 -2.09
CA ALA A 72 -11.34 0.42 -1.66
C ALA A 72 -10.28 1.44 -1.22
N LEU A 73 -9.29 0.97 -0.46
CA LEU A 73 -8.11 1.75 -0.08
C LEU A 73 -6.83 1.06 -0.50
N ILE A 74 -5.93 1.82 -1.13
CA ILE A 74 -4.53 1.40 -1.36
C ILE A 74 -3.61 2.35 -0.60
N SER A 75 -2.76 1.80 0.28
CA SER A 75 -1.75 2.55 1.01
C SER A 75 -0.35 2.25 0.49
N THR A 76 0.32 3.27 0.01
CA THR A 76 1.75 3.24 -0.37
C THR A 76 2.60 4.02 0.63
N LEU A 77 2.12 4.18 1.85
CA LEU A 77 2.84 4.88 2.90
C LEU A 77 4.14 4.15 3.25
N GLY A 78 5.19 4.93 3.40
CA GLY A 78 6.46 4.51 3.97
C GLY A 78 6.77 5.30 5.23
N ASN A 79 7.80 4.90 5.97
CA ASN A 79 8.23 5.63 7.14
C ASN A 79 8.89 6.96 6.73
N PRO A 80 8.47 8.09 7.31
CA PRO A 80 9.12 9.37 7.07
C PRO A 80 10.58 9.33 7.51
N LYS A 81 11.46 9.96 6.75
CA LYS A 81 12.88 10.08 7.11
C LYS A 81 13.01 10.88 8.42
N GLY A 82 13.81 10.36 9.35
CA GLY A 82 14.12 11.02 10.63
C GLY A 82 13.03 10.89 11.71
N GLU A 83 11.91 10.24 11.45
CA GLU A 83 10.92 9.94 12.48
C GLU A 83 11.16 8.56 13.09
N ASN A 84 11.35 8.52 14.41
CA ASN A 84 11.47 7.29 15.21
C ASN A 84 10.18 6.99 15.99
N LYS A 85 9.02 7.24 15.40
CA LYS A 85 7.71 6.95 16.00
C LYS A 85 6.97 5.92 15.16
N PRO A 86 6.18 5.03 15.80
CA PRO A 86 5.30 4.13 15.07
C PRO A 86 4.38 4.94 14.17
N MET A 87 4.43 4.69 12.88
CA MET A 87 3.63 5.43 11.89
C MET A 87 2.66 4.50 11.18
N LEU A 88 3.14 3.40 10.64
CA LEU A 88 2.32 2.50 9.83
C LEU A 88 1.25 1.81 10.69
N SER A 89 1.60 1.25 11.84
CA SER A 89 0.63 0.64 12.75
C SER A 89 -0.38 1.65 13.31
N THR A 90 0.05 2.90 13.53
CA THR A 90 -0.85 3.97 13.99
C THR A 90 -1.87 4.32 12.91
N VAL A 91 -1.44 4.52 11.67
CA VAL A 91 -2.32 4.81 10.54
C VAL A 91 -3.24 3.62 10.25
N THR A 92 -2.69 2.40 10.19
CA THR A 92 -3.49 1.19 9.92
C THR A 92 -4.60 1.00 10.95
N ARG A 93 -4.36 1.24 12.23
CA ARG A 93 -5.42 1.19 13.24
C ARG A 93 -6.55 2.18 12.97
N LEU A 94 -6.24 3.41 12.58
CA LEU A 94 -7.23 4.41 12.21
C LEU A 94 -7.98 4.03 10.93
N VAL A 95 -7.26 3.57 9.92
CA VAL A 95 -7.81 3.07 8.65
C VAL A 95 -8.82 1.95 8.89
N LEU A 96 -8.46 0.92 9.66
CA LEU A 96 -9.33 -0.21 9.96
C LEU A 96 -10.65 0.25 10.60
N ALA A 97 -10.58 1.15 11.58
CA ALA A 97 -11.76 1.69 12.26
C ALA A 97 -12.68 2.47 11.30
N HIS A 98 -12.10 3.32 10.44
CA HIS A 98 -12.87 4.13 9.48
C HIS A 98 -13.46 3.29 8.36
N MET A 99 -12.70 2.34 7.80
CA MET A 99 -13.17 1.42 6.78
C MET A 99 -14.33 0.56 7.28
N GLN A 100 -14.23 0.03 8.50
CA GLN A 100 -15.30 -0.72 9.14
C GLN A 100 -16.56 0.14 9.30
N ALA A 101 -16.42 1.37 9.77
CA ALA A 101 -17.55 2.30 9.93
C ALA A 101 -18.19 2.68 8.59
N ALA A 102 -17.41 2.81 7.52
CA ALA A 102 -17.86 3.13 6.17
C ALA A 102 -18.34 1.91 5.36
N GLY A 103 -18.20 0.69 5.87
CA GLY A 103 -18.54 -0.54 5.14
C GLY A 103 -17.56 -0.91 4.01
N ILE A 104 -16.38 -0.27 3.96
CA ILE A 104 -15.34 -0.53 2.96
C ILE A 104 -14.54 -1.76 3.41
N ARG A 105 -14.38 -2.74 2.52
CA ARG A 105 -13.73 -4.00 2.89
C ARG A 105 -12.34 -4.19 2.29
N ARG A 106 -12.08 -3.72 1.07
CA ARG A 106 -10.82 -3.98 0.36
C ARG A 106 -9.72 -3.01 0.77
N TYR A 107 -8.66 -3.53 1.39
CA TYR A 107 -7.48 -2.78 1.82
C TYR A 107 -6.19 -3.41 1.31
N ILE A 108 -5.45 -2.69 0.49
CA ILE A 108 -4.13 -3.10 -0.02
C ILE A 108 -3.09 -2.18 0.60
N THR A 109 -2.06 -2.74 1.23
CA THR A 109 -0.98 -1.93 1.81
C THR A 109 0.38 -2.55 1.55
N LEU A 110 1.41 -1.71 1.53
CA LEU A 110 2.77 -2.07 1.21
C LEU A 110 3.65 -2.14 2.45
N THR A 111 4.58 -3.08 2.43
CA THR A 111 5.70 -3.10 3.39
C THR A 111 7.00 -3.47 2.69
N SER A 112 8.13 -3.15 3.30
CA SER A 112 9.42 -3.71 2.86
C SER A 112 9.51 -5.19 3.24
N LEU A 113 10.64 -5.83 2.94
CA LEU A 113 10.90 -7.21 3.33
C LEU A 113 10.65 -7.41 4.82
N TYR A 114 9.65 -8.21 5.14
CA TYR A 114 9.22 -8.56 6.49
C TYR A 114 8.86 -10.05 6.52
N ASP A 115 9.40 -10.79 7.50
CA ASP A 115 8.99 -12.18 7.71
C ASP A 115 7.80 -12.20 8.67
N THR A 116 6.68 -12.67 8.19
CA THR A 116 5.43 -12.73 8.98
C THR A 116 5.41 -13.90 9.96
N GLY A 117 6.35 -14.85 9.84
CA GLY A 117 6.35 -16.08 10.63
C GLY A 117 5.20 -17.06 10.31
N GLN A 118 4.33 -16.75 9.36
CA GLN A 118 3.18 -17.60 9.01
C GLN A 118 3.53 -18.75 8.06
N VAL A 119 4.58 -18.56 7.28
CA VAL A 119 5.04 -19.54 6.29
C VAL A 119 6.55 -19.71 6.44
N GLN A 120 7.03 -20.94 6.32
CA GLN A 120 8.47 -21.19 6.34
C GLN A 120 9.12 -20.52 5.13
N THR A 121 10.00 -19.54 5.40
CA THR A 121 10.73 -18.81 4.37
C THR A 121 12.02 -19.55 3.96
N ASP A 122 12.51 -19.29 2.74
CA ASP A 122 13.81 -19.77 2.32
C ASP A 122 14.96 -19.08 3.10
N GLU A 123 16.14 -19.66 3.03
CA GLU A 123 17.31 -19.17 3.79
C GLU A 123 17.66 -17.73 3.41
N LYS A 124 17.63 -17.38 2.13
CA LYS A 124 17.93 -16.03 1.64
C LYS A 124 16.96 -15.00 2.20
N THR A 125 15.67 -15.28 2.16
CA THR A 125 14.62 -14.40 2.69
C THR A 125 14.78 -14.27 4.21
N ARG A 126 15.02 -15.36 4.92
CA ARG A 126 15.24 -15.38 6.37
C ARG A 126 16.46 -14.54 6.78
N LEU A 127 17.60 -14.69 6.10
CA LEU A 127 18.80 -13.89 6.37
C LEU A 127 18.56 -12.39 6.09
N SER A 128 17.86 -12.08 5.03
CA SER A 128 17.50 -10.68 4.70
C SER A 128 16.54 -10.08 5.72
N ALA A 129 15.57 -10.84 6.21
CA ALA A 129 14.66 -10.41 7.27
C ALA A 129 15.39 -10.20 8.60
N ALA A 130 16.34 -11.10 8.95
CA ALA A 130 17.20 -10.95 10.12
C ALA A 130 18.07 -9.69 10.04
N PHE A 131 18.64 -9.39 8.86
CA PHE A 131 19.36 -8.15 8.61
C PHE A 131 18.47 -6.92 8.87
N MET A 132 17.24 -6.91 8.36
CA MET A 132 16.29 -5.82 8.60
C MET A 132 15.97 -5.67 10.09
N GLN A 133 15.74 -6.77 10.80
CA GLN A 133 15.47 -6.76 12.24
C GLN A 133 16.66 -6.19 13.03
N GLN A 134 17.88 -6.55 12.66
CA GLN A 134 19.10 -6.10 13.33
C GLN A 134 19.38 -4.60 13.11
N HIS A 135 19.20 -4.11 11.88
CA HIS A 135 19.59 -2.75 11.50
C HIS A 135 18.45 -1.72 11.61
N PHE A 136 17.21 -2.18 11.59
CA PHE A 136 16.00 -1.34 11.63
C PHE A 136 14.96 -1.84 12.64
N PRO A 137 15.35 -2.18 13.89
CA PRO A 137 14.47 -2.86 14.85
C PRO A 137 13.19 -2.07 15.14
N PHE A 138 13.30 -0.75 15.20
CA PHE A 138 12.16 0.12 15.44
C PHE A 138 11.10 0.02 14.33
N PHE A 139 11.54 0.06 13.07
CA PHE A 139 10.64 -0.05 11.92
C PHE A 139 10.05 -1.46 11.81
N MET A 140 10.85 -2.48 12.13
CA MET A 140 10.36 -3.87 12.09
C MET A 140 9.32 -4.13 13.19
N ALA A 141 9.48 -3.56 14.38
CA ALA A 141 8.48 -3.62 15.44
C ALA A 141 7.17 -2.90 15.08
N ASP A 142 7.24 -1.81 14.31
CA ASP A 142 6.04 -1.12 13.81
C ASP A 142 5.30 -1.96 12.76
N ARG A 143 6.02 -2.63 11.86
CA ARG A 143 5.46 -3.56 10.85
C ARG A 143 4.82 -4.78 11.49
N GLU A 144 5.42 -5.34 12.52
CA GLU A 144 4.83 -6.44 13.28
C GLU A 144 3.48 -6.04 13.87
N ARG A 145 3.41 -4.87 14.52
CA ARG A 145 2.15 -4.33 15.05
C ARG A 145 1.12 -4.10 13.94
N GLU A 146 1.54 -3.53 12.81
CA GLU A 146 0.68 -3.32 11.64
C GLU A 146 0.11 -4.65 11.16
N TYR A 147 0.95 -5.67 10.99
CA TYR A 147 0.51 -6.99 10.55
C TYR A 147 -0.45 -7.66 11.53
N CYS A 148 -0.20 -7.58 12.84
CA CYS A 148 -1.12 -8.06 13.87
C CYS A 148 -2.49 -7.38 13.80
N LEU A 149 -2.54 -6.07 13.54
CA LEU A 149 -3.79 -5.34 13.35
C LEU A 149 -4.56 -5.83 12.12
N LEU A 150 -3.88 -6.05 10.99
CA LEU A 150 -4.48 -6.61 9.78
C LEU A 150 -5.06 -8.00 10.03
N GLN A 151 -4.30 -8.89 10.66
CA GLN A 151 -4.75 -10.25 10.99
C GLN A 151 -5.99 -10.28 11.89
N ALA A 152 -6.06 -9.37 12.85
CA ALA A 152 -7.19 -9.26 13.78
C ALA A 152 -8.43 -8.60 13.15
N SER A 153 -8.32 -7.98 11.98
CA SER A 153 -9.43 -7.30 11.30
C SER A 153 -10.25 -8.28 10.45
N ASP A 154 -11.51 -7.92 10.18
CA ASP A 154 -12.40 -8.64 9.27
C ASP A 154 -12.33 -8.11 7.82
N LEU A 155 -11.40 -7.19 7.53
CA LEU A 155 -11.24 -6.65 6.19
C LEU A 155 -10.63 -7.68 5.23
N ASP A 156 -10.90 -7.50 3.96
CA ASP A 156 -10.21 -8.16 2.86
C ASP A 156 -8.91 -7.39 2.57
N TRP A 157 -7.85 -7.71 3.31
CA TRP A 157 -6.57 -7.04 3.17
C TRP A 157 -5.56 -7.85 2.35
N THR A 158 -4.67 -7.13 1.65
CA THR A 158 -3.44 -7.69 1.07
C THR A 158 -2.24 -6.88 1.56
N TYR A 159 -1.27 -7.54 2.19
CA TYR A 159 -0.05 -6.93 2.75
C TYR A 159 1.14 -7.23 1.85
N VAL A 160 1.38 -6.40 0.83
CA VAL A 160 2.38 -6.66 -0.21
C VAL A 160 3.78 -6.36 0.32
N ARG A 161 4.63 -7.38 0.37
CA ARG A 161 6.03 -7.30 0.81
C ARG A 161 6.94 -7.11 -0.39
N ILE A 162 7.63 -5.98 -0.46
CA ILE A 162 8.41 -5.58 -1.63
C ILE A 162 9.90 -5.44 -1.32
N PRO A 163 10.79 -5.66 -2.33
CA PRO A 163 12.20 -5.39 -2.24
C PRO A 163 12.51 -3.90 -2.45
N TYR A 164 13.70 -3.58 -2.91
CA TYR A 164 14.07 -2.22 -3.29
C TYR A 164 13.24 -1.74 -4.49
N LEU A 165 12.64 -0.54 -4.35
CA LEU A 165 11.89 0.11 -5.44
C LEU A 165 12.83 0.92 -6.35
N VAL A 166 12.75 0.64 -7.64
CA VAL A 166 13.46 1.38 -8.70
C VAL A 166 12.49 2.23 -9.50
N GLN A 167 12.94 3.43 -9.90
CA GLN A 167 12.16 4.36 -10.74
C GLN A 167 12.42 4.13 -12.24
N GLU A 168 12.80 2.95 -12.60
CA GLU A 168 13.02 2.55 -13.98
C GLU A 168 11.66 2.38 -14.71
N PRO A 169 11.67 2.48 -16.05
CA PRO A 169 10.51 2.07 -16.81
C PRO A 169 10.15 0.61 -16.52
N VAL A 170 9.02 0.17 -17.00
CA VAL A 170 8.52 -1.21 -16.84
C VAL A 170 9.65 -2.24 -17.02
N LEU A 171 9.87 -3.09 -16.01
CA LEU A 171 10.83 -4.20 -16.07
C LEU A 171 10.17 -5.51 -16.54
N GLY A 172 8.83 -5.57 -16.50
CA GLY A 172 8.06 -6.72 -16.97
C GLY A 172 7.19 -7.36 -15.90
N THR A 173 7.08 -8.66 -15.92
CA THR A 173 6.18 -9.41 -15.04
C THR A 173 6.57 -9.28 -13.57
N VAL A 174 5.59 -8.99 -12.73
CA VAL A 174 5.72 -9.08 -11.28
C VAL A 174 5.54 -10.55 -10.86
N ASN A 175 6.60 -11.12 -10.30
CA ASN A 175 6.56 -12.45 -9.72
C ASN A 175 6.12 -12.35 -8.25
N THR A 176 5.29 -13.29 -7.80
CA THR A 176 4.77 -13.30 -6.45
C THR A 176 5.00 -14.64 -5.78
N HIS A 177 5.27 -14.61 -4.46
CA HIS A 177 5.37 -15.82 -3.66
C HIS A 177 5.04 -15.55 -2.18
N LEU A 178 4.46 -16.51 -1.47
CA LEU A 178 4.12 -16.33 -0.05
C LEU A 178 5.31 -16.57 0.89
N ALA A 179 6.26 -17.42 0.49
CA ALA A 179 7.34 -17.88 1.36
C ALA A 179 8.71 -17.23 1.08
N HIS A 180 8.98 -16.75 -0.14
CA HIS A 180 10.28 -16.16 -0.47
C HIS A 180 10.17 -14.94 -1.37
N MET A 181 11.16 -14.05 -1.29
CA MET A 181 11.27 -12.88 -2.15
C MET A 181 11.73 -13.31 -3.56
N PRO A 182 10.89 -13.18 -4.59
CA PRO A 182 11.18 -13.72 -5.93
C PRO A 182 12.23 -12.91 -6.71
N GLY A 183 12.55 -11.69 -6.27
CA GLY A 183 13.54 -10.84 -6.91
C GLY A 183 14.21 -9.87 -5.95
N SER A 184 15.12 -9.04 -6.43
CA SER A 184 15.86 -8.07 -5.61
C SER A 184 15.38 -6.63 -5.77
N GLN A 185 14.55 -6.36 -6.77
CA GLN A 185 14.01 -5.04 -7.10
C GLN A 185 12.59 -5.15 -7.64
N LEU A 186 11.88 -4.01 -7.64
CA LEU A 186 10.56 -3.89 -8.25
C LEU A 186 10.42 -2.49 -8.85
N ALA A 187 10.08 -2.42 -10.13
CA ALA A 187 9.81 -1.14 -10.78
C ALA A 187 8.51 -0.54 -10.25
N VAL A 188 8.49 0.77 -10.01
CA VAL A 188 7.31 1.45 -9.47
C VAL A 188 6.11 1.37 -10.41
N ALA A 189 6.33 1.32 -11.73
CA ALA A 189 5.27 1.16 -12.72
C ALA A 189 4.65 -0.24 -12.68
N ASP A 190 5.48 -1.29 -12.55
CA ASP A 190 5.02 -2.68 -12.42
C ASP A 190 4.28 -2.90 -11.10
N LEU A 191 4.78 -2.32 -10.01
CA LEU A 191 4.09 -2.30 -8.73
C LEU A 191 2.71 -1.64 -8.85
N ALA A 192 2.61 -0.50 -9.53
CA ALA A 192 1.33 0.20 -9.71
C ALA A 192 0.30 -0.69 -10.43
N SER A 193 0.69 -1.33 -11.52
CA SER A 193 -0.16 -2.27 -12.26
C SER A 193 -0.59 -3.45 -11.38
N PHE A 194 0.36 -4.06 -10.68
CA PHE A 194 0.09 -5.16 -9.75
C PHE A 194 -0.92 -4.77 -8.66
N LEU A 195 -0.77 -3.59 -8.05
CA LEU A 195 -1.68 -3.13 -6.99
C LEU A 195 -3.11 -2.91 -7.52
N ILE A 196 -3.26 -2.39 -8.74
CA ILE A 196 -4.57 -2.21 -9.37
C ILE A 196 -5.22 -3.56 -9.67
N GLU A 197 -4.45 -4.54 -10.15
CA GLU A 197 -4.96 -5.89 -10.37
C GLU A 197 -5.48 -6.56 -9.10
N GLN A 198 -4.87 -6.25 -7.93
CA GLN A 198 -5.32 -6.78 -6.65
C GLN A 198 -6.68 -6.24 -6.20
N LEU A 199 -7.22 -5.19 -6.80
CA LEU A 199 -8.57 -4.68 -6.47
C LEU A 199 -9.67 -5.67 -6.82
N ASP A 200 -9.52 -6.33 -7.97
CA ASP A 200 -10.50 -7.27 -8.52
C ASP A 200 -10.07 -8.74 -8.36
N ASN A 201 -8.88 -8.99 -7.78
CA ASN A 201 -8.30 -10.32 -7.64
C ASN A 201 -8.22 -10.72 -6.15
N GLU A 202 -8.93 -11.77 -5.78
CA GLU A 202 -8.97 -12.30 -4.40
C GLU A 202 -7.83 -13.27 -4.08
N GLN A 203 -6.90 -13.53 -5.02
CA GLN A 203 -5.81 -14.49 -4.84
C GLN A 203 -5.03 -14.28 -3.53
N PHE A 204 -4.82 -13.02 -3.16
CA PHE A 204 -4.09 -12.66 -1.95
C PHE A 204 -4.99 -12.02 -0.88
N SER A 205 -6.28 -12.36 -0.88
CA SER A 205 -7.19 -11.95 0.20
C SER A 205 -6.69 -12.48 1.53
N ARG A 206 -6.50 -11.58 2.51
CA ARG A 206 -5.96 -11.84 3.85
C ARG A 206 -4.59 -12.53 3.86
N GLN A 207 -3.76 -12.21 2.87
CA GLN A 207 -2.43 -12.76 2.70
C GLN A 207 -1.36 -11.67 2.55
N ALA A 208 -0.10 -12.10 2.75
CA ALA A 208 1.05 -11.22 2.66
C ALA A 208 2.04 -11.74 1.59
N PRO A 209 1.77 -11.56 0.28
CA PRO A 209 2.68 -11.99 -0.76
C PRO A 209 3.94 -11.13 -0.81
N PHE A 210 5.07 -11.75 -1.14
CA PHE A 210 6.22 -11.06 -1.71
C PHE A 210 5.93 -10.78 -3.18
N ALA A 211 6.36 -9.60 -3.66
CA ALA A 211 6.22 -9.20 -5.06
C ALA A 211 7.52 -8.54 -5.54
N ALA A 212 8.07 -8.99 -6.68
CA ALA A 212 9.31 -8.46 -7.28
C ALA A 212 9.36 -8.73 -8.79
N ASN A 213 10.20 -7.97 -9.51
CA ASN A 213 10.61 -8.31 -10.87
C ASN A 213 11.76 -9.30 -10.88
#